data_46bec8c964553bbfa89984eaa69eb6cf
#
_entry.id   46bec8c964553bbfa89984eaa69eb6cf
#
_cell.length_a   1.000
_cell.length_b   1.000
_cell.length_c   1.000
_cell.angle_alpha   90.00
_cell.angle_beta   90.00
_cell.angle_gamma   90.00
#
_symmetry.space_group_name_H-M   'P 1'
#
loop_
_entity.id
_entity.type
_entity.pdbx_description
1 polymer ?
#
loop_
_entity_poly.entity_id
_entity_poly.type
_entity_poly.pdbx_seq_one_letter_code
_entity_poly.pdbx_strand_id
1 'polypeptide(L)'
;MTRVLIFKEPGAFGVLEVEAPAKRIVSAINRGRWESYIPDAEGPMFARQQGDVVVVTRSAPPPAENLPQLSRREHQVLVLLGEGLTTAQIALRLGLRPRTIRGYVANMKARLEAHNIQQLVARAVALGLFRPEL
;
A
#
# COMPACT_ATOMS: atom_id res chain seq x y z
N MET A 1 17.01 7.59 0.09
CA MET A 1 16.52 6.33 0.70
C MET A 1 15.18 5.93 0.11
N THR A 2 15.00 4.65 -0.09
CA THR A 2 13.74 4.12 -0.61
C THR A 2 13.02 3.36 0.50
N ARG A 3 11.74 3.65 0.68
CA ARG A 3 10.90 2.93 1.62
C ARG A 3 10.40 1.65 0.95
N VAL A 4 10.61 0.52 1.61
CA VAL A 4 10.21 -0.79 1.12
C VAL A 4 9.15 -1.35 2.06
N LEU A 5 7.97 -1.65 1.52
CA LEU A 5 6.88 -2.30 2.25
C LEU A 5 6.89 -3.79 1.92
N ILE A 6 7.05 -4.62 2.93
CA ILE A 6 7.10 -6.07 2.77
C ILE A 6 5.86 -6.68 3.39
N PHE A 7 5.06 -7.33 2.56
CA PHE A 7 3.85 -8.02 3.03
C PHE A 7 4.20 -9.41 3.51
N LYS A 8 3.87 -9.65 4.77
CA LYS A 8 3.99 -10.98 5.40
C LYS A 8 2.58 -11.50 5.63
N GLU A 9 2.31 -12.71 5.22
CA GLU A 9 1.00 -13.31 5.45
C GLU A 9 0.84 -13.78 6.89
N PRO A 10 -0.38 -13.72 7.44
CA PRO A 10 -1.61 -13.17 6.88
C PRO A 10 -1.86 -11.72 7.33
N GLY A 11 -1.70 -10.77 6.44
CA GLY A 11 -2.13 -9.39 6.68
C GLY A 11 -1.19 -8.50 7.49
N ALA A 12 -0.01 -8.99 7.84
CA ALA A 12 1.03 -8.17 8.47
C ALA A 12 1.97 -7.61 7.41
N PHE A 13 2.54 -6.45 7.66
CA PHE A 13 3.59 -5.92 6.80
C PHE A 13 4.71 -5.28 7.64
N GLY A 14 5.90 -5.27 7.06
CA GLY A 14 7.03 -4.57 7.64
C GLY A 14 7.47 -3.43 6.74
N VAL A 15 8.15 -2.45 7.31
CA VAL A 15 8.69 -1.31 6.57
C VAL A 15 10.21 -1.29 6.76
N LEU A 16 10.93 -1.20 5.64
CA LEU A 16 12.38 -1.02 5.64
C LEU A 16 12.74 0.23 4.86
N GLU A 17 13.79 0.91 5.30
CA GLU A 17 14.39 1.97 4.53
C GLU A 17 15.71 1.48 3.97
N VAL A 18 15.86 1.57 2.64
CA VAL A 18 17.03 1.04 1.93
C VAL A 18 17.74 2.17 1.19
N GLU A 19 19.04 2.25 1.33
CA GLU A 19 19.87 3.23 0.61
C GLU A 19 20.18 2.73 -0.82
N ALA A 20 19.14 2.72 -1.65
CA ALA A 20 19.29 2.35 -3.06
C ALA A 20 18.12 2.95 -3.85
N PRO A 21 18.30 3.19 -5.16
CA PRO A 21 17.20 3.62 -6.02
C PRO A 21 16.14 2.54 -6.10
N ALA A 22 14.87 2.95 -6.14
CA ALA A 22 13.73 2.03 -6.21
C ALA A 22 13.85 1.04 -7.37
N LYS A 23 14.28 1.50 -8.55
CA LYS A 23 14.45 0.64 -9.72
C LYS A 23 15.45 -0.48 -9.49
N ARG A 24 16.54 -0.20 -8.78
CA ARG A 24 17.55 -1.21 -8.46
C ARG A 24 17.01 -2.25 -7.51
N ILE A 25 16.25 -1.82 -6.50
CA ILE A 25 15.63 -2.71 -5.52
C ILE A 25 14.63 -3.64 -6.21
N VAL A 26 13.75 -3.09 -7.02
CA VAL A 26 12.73 -3.86 -7.77
C VAL A 26 13.40 -4.89 -8.68
N SER A 27 14.40 -4.47 -9.44
CA SER A 27 15.12 -5.36 -10.35
C SER A 27 15.80 -6.51 -9.61
N ALA A 28 16.46 -6.20 -8.51
CA ALA A 28 17.16 -7.22 -7.71
C ALA A 28 16.20 -8.24 -7.13
N ILE A 29 15.09 -7.78 -6.54
CA ILE A 29 14.11 -8.66 -5.93
C ILE A 29 13.46 -9.57 -6.98
N ASN A 30 13.07 -9.02 -8.12
CA ASN A 30 12.42 -9.80 -9.18
C ASN A 30 13.35 -10.78 -9.86
N ARG A 31 14.67 -10.61 -9.70
CA ARG A 31 15.69 -11.55 -10.20
C ARG A 31 16.13 -12.58 -9.16
N GLY A 32 15.48 -12.60 -7.99
CA GLY A 32 15.82 -13.52 -6.92
C GLY A 32 17.01 -13.09 -6.07
N ARG A 33 17.41 -11.84 -6.13
CA ARG A 33 18.56 -11.30 -5.37
C ARG A 33 18.11 -10.39 -4.23
N TRP A 34 17.06 -10.78 -3.52
CA TRP A 34 16.51 -9.98 -2.42
C TRP A 34 17.39 -9.95 -1.18
N GLU A 35 18.30 -10.92 -1.02
CA GLU A 35 19.13 -11.05 0.18
C GLU A 35 19.95 -9.82 0.51
N SER A 36 20.35 -9.05 -0.52
CA SER A 36 21.10 -7.82 -0.35
C SER A 36 20.31 -6.72 0.36
N TYR A 37 18.99 -6.79 0.30
CA TYR A 37 18.10 -5.77 0.87
C TYR A 37 17.21 -6.32 1.97
N ILE A 38 16.88 -7.59 1.91
CA ILE A 38 15.97 -8.27 2.84
C ILE A 38 16.64 -9.58 3.28
N PRO A 39 17.61 -9.50 4.19
CA PRO A 39 18.47 -10.65 4.50
C PRO A 39 17.78 -11.86 5.12
N ASP A 40 16.69 -11.64 5.85
CA ASP A 40 15.98 -12.73 6.55
C ASP A 40 14.77 -13.24 5.76
N ALA A 41 14.69 -12.91 4.51
CA ALA A 41 13.52 -13.27 3.71
C ALA A 41 13.74 -14.59 2.97
N GLU A 42 12.68 -15.39 2.96
CA GLU A 42 12.61 -16.61 2.14
C GLU A 42 11.77 -16.34 0.90
N GLY A 43 12.33 -16.66 -0.25
CA GLY A 43 11.68 -16.39 -1.53
C GLY A 43 10.70 -17.47 -1.94
N PRO A 44 9.99 -17.36 -3.07
CA PRO A 44 10.10 -16.25 -4.02
C PRO A 44 9.40 -14.98 -3.59
N MET A 45 9.86 -13.86 -4.14
CA MET A 45 9.28 -12.55 -3.88
C MET A 45 9.10 -11.77 -5.17
N PHE A 46 8.10 -10.90 -5.15
CA PHE A 46 7.77 -10.01 -6.26
C PHE A 46 7.81 -8.58 -5.75
N ALA A 47 8.46 -7.70 -6.48
CA ALA A 47 8.56 -6.29 -6.12
C ALA A 47 8.03 -5.42 -7.24
N ARG A 48 7.42 -4.29 -6.87
CA ARG A 48 7.03 -3.25 -7.81
C ARG A 48 7.15 -1.88 -7.16
N GLN A 49 7.32 -0.87 -7.98
CA GLN A 49 7.41 0.51 -7.52
C GLN A 49 6.03 1.17 -7.58
N GLN A 50 5.68 1.84 -6.49
CA GLN A 50 4.46 2.65 -6.38
C GLN A 50 4.88 4.04 -5.92
N GLY A 51 5.05 5.00 -6.85
CA GLY A 51 5.59 6.31 -6.51
C GLY A 51 6.99 6.19 -5.91
N ASP A 52 7.15 6.65 -4.69
CA ASP A 52 8.44 6.62 -3.96
C ASP A 52 8.62 5.37 -3.11
N VAL A 53 7.71 4.43 -3.22
CA VAL A 53 7.69 3.23 -2.36
C VAL A 53 7.85 1.99 -3.21
N VAL A 54 8.63 1.03 -2.72
CA VAL A 54 8.72 -0.32 -3.29
C VAL A 54 7.87 -1.26 -2.46
N VAL A 55 6.99 -1.99 -3.11
CA VAL A 55 6.11 -2.97 -2.48
C VAL A 55 6.61 -4.37 -2.81
N VAL A 56 6.82 -5.18 -1.79
CA VAL A 56 7.28 -6.56 -1.93
C VAL A 56 6.20 -7.51 -1.44
N THR A 57 5.84 -8.46 -2.27
CA THR A 57 4.83 -9.48 -1.95
C THR A 57 5.37 -10.86 -2.25
N ARG A 58 4.78 -11.89 -1.63
CA ARG A 58 5.15 -13.28 -1.89
C ARG A 58 4.38 -13.91 -3.04
N SER A 59 3.32 -13.27 -3.49
CA SER A 59 2.52 -13.72 -4.62
C SER A 59 2.52 -12.65 -5.70
N ALA A 60 2.41 -13.09 -6.94
CA ALA A 60 2.31 -12.17 -8.06
C ALA A 60 1.08 -11.26 -7.86
N PRO A 61 1.18 -9.97 -8.26
CA PRO A 61 0.04 -9.08 -8.16
C PRO A 61 -1.12 -9.58 -9.03
N PRO A 62 -2.38 -9.34 -8.61
CA PRO A 62 -3.51 -9.75 -9.42
C PRO A 62 -3.55 -8.99 -10.74
N PRO A 63 -4.17 -9.57 -11.78
CA PRO A 63 -4.37 -8.84 -13.03
C PRO A 63 -5.14 -7.55 -12.80
N ALA A 64 -4.79 -6.50 -13.56
CA ALA A 64 -5.39 -5.18 -13.39
C ALA A 64 -6.93 -5.20 -13.52
N GLU A 65 -7.45 -6.07 -14.36
CA GLU A 65 -8.89 -6.23 -14.57
C GLU A 65 -9.65 -6.76 -13.36
N ASN A 66 -8.95 -7.38 -12.40
CA ASN A 66 -9.56 -7.94 -11.19
C ASN A 66 -9.36 -7.04 -9.97
N LEU A 67 -8.82 -5.83 -10.16
CA LEU A 67 -8.61 -4.91 -9.06
C LEU A 67 -9.92 -4.24 -8.63
N PRO A 68 -10.15 -4.09 -7.32
CA PRO A 68 -11.30 -3.34 -6.83
C PRO A 68 -11.27 -1.90 -7.35
N GLN A 69 -12.43 -1.38 -7.70
CA GLN A 69 -12.57 -0.01 -8.15
C GLN A 69 -12.91 0.89 -6.96
N LEU A 70 -12.19 1.99 -6.81
CA LEU A 70 -12.47 3.00 -5.80
C LEU A 70 -13.13 4.21 -6.46
N SER A 71 -14.13 4.78 -5.79
CA SER A 71 -14.69 6.04 -6.22
C SER A 71 -13.65 7.16 -6.03
N ARG A 72 -13.87 8.31 -6.68
CA ARG A 72 -12.99 9.46 -6.53
C ARG A 72 -12.86 9.90 -5.06
N ARG A 73 -13.98 9.92 -4.33
CA ARG A 73 -13.97 10.28 -2.91
C ARG A 73 -13.25 9.27 -2.05
N GLU A 74 -13.47 7.99 -2.31
CA GLU A 74 -12.77 6.93 -1.59
C GLU A 74 -11.27 7.04 -1.83
N HIS A 75 -10.85 7.30 -3.06
CA HIS A 75 -9.44 7.49 -3.37
C HIS A 75 -8.85 8.69 -2.63
N GLN A 76 -9.56 9.81 -2.57
CA GLN A 76 -9.11 10.99 -1.82
C GLN A 76 -8.93 10.66 -0.34
N VAL A 77 -9.88 9.94 0.25
CA VAL A 77 -9.80 9.53 1.65
C VAL A 77 -8.60 8.61 1.87
N LEU A 78 -8.40 7.65 0.96
CA LEU A 78 -7.28 6.72 1.05
C LEU A 78 -5.93 7.43 1.03
N VAL A 79 -5.75 8.40 0.14
CA VAL A 79 -4.51 9.17 0.05
C VAL A 79 -4.25 9.92 1.36
N LEU A 80 -5.26 10.56 1.92
CA LEU A 80 -5.11 11.30 3.17
C LEU A 80 -4.84 10.38 4.37
N LEU A 81 -5.44 9.20 4.39
CA LEU A 81 -5.11 8.17 5.39
C LEU A 81 -3.65 7.76 5.29
N GLY A 82 -3.15 7.59 4.06
CA GLY A 82 -1.75 7.25 3.82
C GLY A 82 -0.79 8.35 4.26
N GLU A 83 -1.24 9.59 4.28
CA GLU A 83 -0.47 10.72 4.79
C GLU A 83 -0.49 10.81 6.32
N GLY A 84 -1.28 9.95 6.98
CA GLY A 84 -1.34 9.89 8.43
C GLY A 84 -2.42 10.75 9.07
N LEU A 85 -3.35 11.30 8.28
CA LEU A 85 -4.45 12.08 8.83
C LEU A 85 -5.47 11.18 9.52
N THR A 86 -6.05 11.69 10.60
CA THR A 86 -7.18 11.03 11.27
C THR A 86 -8.47 11.24 10.47
N THR A 87 -9.49 10.44 10.76
CA THR A 87 -10.81 10.60 10.10
C THR A 87 -11.39 12.00 10.33
N ALA A 88 -11.18 12.56 11.52
CA ALA A 88 -11.63 13.92 11.82
C ALA A 88 -10.91 14.97 10.97
N GLN A 89 -9.59 14.81 10.80
CA GLN A 89 -8.80 15.72 9.97
C GLN A 89 -9.17 15.62 8.50
N ILE A 90 -9.43 14.42 8.02
CA ILE A 90 -9.86 14.18 6.64
C ILE A 90 -11.22 14.82 6.40
N ALA A 91 -12.16 14.64 7.33
CA ALA A 91 -13.49 15.24 7.25
C ALA A 91 -13.41 16.76 7.14
N LEU A 92 -12.57 17.38 7.96
CA LEU A 92 -12.34 18.81 7.92
C LEU A 92 -11.75 19.25 6.58
N ARG A 93 -10.75 18.52 6.08
CA ARG A 93 -10.08 18.83 4.82
C ARG A 93 -11.03 18.74 3.62
N LEU A 94 -11.89 17.75 3.60
CA LEU A 94 -12.80 17.50 2.48
C LEU A 94 -14.15 18.19 2.62
N GLY A 95 -14.41 18.85 3.76
CA GLY A 95 -15.70 19.49 4.02
C GLY A 95 -16.82 18.48 4.20
N LEU A 96 -16.51 17.33 4.75
CA LEU A 96 -17.46 16.24 4.98
C LEU A 96 -17.59 15.95 6.48
N ARG A 97 -18.61 15.19 6.86
CA ARG A 97 -18.77 14.78 8.25
C ARG A 97 -17.87 13.60 8.58
N PRO A 98 -17.35 13.50 9.81
CA PRO A 98 -16.56 12.31 10.20
C PRO A 98 -17.28 10.99 9.97
N ARG A 99 -18.59 10.95 10.18
CA ARG A 99 -19.42 9.77 9.89
C ARG A 99 -19.28 9.33 8.43
N THR A 100 -19.29 10.30 7.51
CA THR A 100 -19.16 10.02 6.07
C THR A 100 -17.79 9.42 5.78
N ILE A 101 -16.74 9.97 6.38
CA ILE A 101 -15.39 9.43 6.21
C ILE A 101 -15.28 8.01 6.76
N ARG A 102 -15.85 7.75 7.94
CA ARG A 102 -15.86 6.40 8.51
C ARG A 102 -16.60 5.41 7.61
N GLY A 103 -17.68 5.86 6.95
CA GLY A 103 -18.39 5.06 5.96
C GLY A 103 -17.53 4.68 4.77
N TYR A 104 -16.78 5.62 4.21
CA TYR A 104 -15.84 5.34 3.13
C TYR A 104 -14.77 4.36 3.56
N VAL A 105 -14.20 4.55 4.74
CA VAL A 105 -13.17 3.66 5.28
C VAL A 105 -13.73 2.25 5.46
N ALA A 106 -14.92 2.11 6.04
CA ALA A 106 -15.55 0.81 6.23
C ALA A 106 -15.79 0.09 4.91
N ASN A 107 -16.28 0.80 3.88
CA ASN A 107 -16.50 0.22 2.57
C ASN A 107 -15.20 -0.23 1.91
N MET A 108 -14.15 0.57 2.01
CA MET A 108 -12.84 0.21 1.47
C MET A 108 -12.25 -0.99 2.20
N LYS A 109 -12.34 -1.02 3.53
CA LYS A 109 -11.86 -2.17 4.31
C LYS A 109 -12.56 -3.46 3.89
N ALA A 110 -13.87 -3.41 3.69
CA ALA A 110 -14.62 -4.58 3.24
C ALA A 110 -14.17 -5.04 1.85
N ARG A 111 -14.03 -4.12 0.91
CA ARG A 111 -13.62 -4.46 -0.47
C ARG A 111 -12.20 -4.97 -0.57
N LEU A 112 -11.29 -4.41 0.23
CA LEU A 112 -9.88 -4.80 0.22
C LEU A 112 -9.56 -5.86 1.26
N GLU A 113 -10.56 -6.36 1.97
CA GLU A 113 -10.40 -7.38 3.02
C GLU A 113 -9.39 -6.96 4.09
N ALA A 114 -9.43 -5.69 4.48
CA ALA A 114 -8.55 -5.12 5.50
C ALA A 114 -9.25 -5.05 6.85
N HIS A 115 -8.53 -5.33 7.93
CA HIS A 115 -9.05 -5.32 9.29
C HIS A 115 -8.86 -3.98 10.00
N ASN A 116 -7.91 -3.18 9.53
CA ASN A 116 -7.61 -1.87 10.11
C ASN A 116 -7.12 -0.91 9.03
N ILE A 117 -6.92 0.35 9.41
CA ILE A 117 -6.48 1.39 8.48
C ILE A 117 -5.09 1.09 7.92
N GLN A 118 -4.18 0.57 8.73
CA GLN A 118 -2.83 0.23 8.27
C GLN A 118 -2.86 -0.85 7.20
N GLN A 119 -3.65 -1.90 7.42
CA GLN A 119 -3.82 -2.94 6.40
C GLN A 119 -4.51 -2.41 5.15
N LEU A 120 -5.48 -1.51 5.31
CA LEU A 120 -6.17 -0.89 4.19
C LEU A 120 -5.18 -0.16 3.28
N VAL A 121 -4.37 0.71 3.85
CA VAL A 121 -3.36 1.46 3.10
C VAL A 121 -2.34 0.51 2.46
N ALA A 122 -1.87 -0.46 3.23
CA ALA A 122 -0.88 -1.42 2.76
C ALA A 122 -1.41 -2.26 1.59
N ARG A 123 -2.64 -2.77 1.68
CA ARG A 123 -3.26 -3.52 0.59
C ARG A 123 -3.51 -2.66 -0.64
N ALA A 124 -3.92 -1.41 -0.44
CA ALA A 124 -4.12 -0.48 -1.55
C ALA A 124 -2.82 -0.21 -2.29
N VAL A 125 -1.71 -0.03 -1.57
CA VAL A 125 -0.38 0.12 -2.18
C VAL A 125 0.00 -1.14 -2.94
N ALA A 126 -0.18 -2.31 -2.33
CA ALA A 126 0.14 -3.60 -2.96
C ALA A 126 -0.64 -3.83 -4.25
N LEU A 127 -1.91 -3.40 -4.30
CA LEU A 127 -2.77 -3.54 -5.46
C LEU A 127 -2.59 -2.43 -6.50
N GLY A 128 -1.77 -1.41 -6.21
CA GLY A 128 -1.58 -0.27 -7.10
C GLY A 128 -2.70 0.75 -7.07
N LEU A 129 -3.55 0.71 -6.06
CA LEU A 129 -4.66 1.64 -5.91
C LEU A 129 -4.27 2.94 -5.21
N PHE A 130 -3.20 2.93 -4.44
CA PHE A 130 -2.73 4.09 -3.72
C PHE A 130 -1.87 4.96 -4.64
N ARG A 131 -2.30 6.19 -4.89
CA ARG A 131 -1.61 7.13 -5.78
C ARG A 131 -1.47 8.48 -5.07
N PRO A 132 -0.42 8.67 -4.27
CA PRO A 132 -0.29 9.85 -3.43
C PRO A 132 -0.10 11.16 -4.22
N GLU A 133 0.17 11.08 -5.50
CA GLU A 133 0.43 12.25 -6.36
C GLU A 133 -0.83 12.90 -6.94
N LEU A 134 -1.97 12.37 -6.64
CA LEU A 134 -3.22 12.92 -7.18
C LEU A 134 -3.79 14.03 -6.31
#